data_2bcf0930c6cdd1f16d77ecfe1316edbb
#
_entry.id   2bcf0930c6cdd1f16d77ecfe1316edbb
#
_cell.length_a   1.000
_cell.length_b   1.000
_cell.length_c   1.000
_cell.angle_alpha   90.00
_cell.angle_beta   90.00
_cell.angle_gamma   90.00
#
_symmetry.space_group_name_H-M   'P 1'
#
loop_
_entity.id
_entity.type
_entity.pdbx_description
1 polymer ?
#
loop_
_entity_poly.entity_id
_entity_poly.type
_entity_poly.pdbx_seq_one_letter_code
_entity_poly.pdbx_strand_id
1 'polypeptide(L)'
;SLMNSVQIQRGIGTSTNGDGAFGGSVSLATSAPSRKPSIEVSGSYGSYNTYNAGLKFSTGLLFNHLIFDGAYHETATDGYVHGTSGRSGSYYGGLTWLGDNFRISYKNIGNFEKTGQAWNGVVTGSNDLSLMDGTYGAKTGIMTYKDMYDRGLGKFNQLYEYLKTDANGAFVKDGNGNYETVRYTMRDGSFWNKTTDNFYQNHNLLSFAFHPSN
;
A
#
# COMPACT_ATOMS: atom_id res chain seq x y z
N SER A 1 10.32 8.37 -6.61
CA SER A 1 9.31 9.20 -5.94
C SER A 1 8.75 10.23 -6.90
N LEU A 2 7.43 10.37 -6.97
CA LEU A 2 6.75 11.43 -7.75
C LEU A 2 6.87 12.80 -7.08
N MET A 3 7.26 12.81 -5.84
CA MET A 3 7.36 14.03 -5.04
C MET A 3 8.80 14.54 -5.01
N ASN A 4 8.94 15.85 -5.18
CA ASN A 4 10.22 16.55 -5.07
C ASN A 4 10.46 17.04 -3.64
N SER A 5 9.40 17.48 -2.96
CA SER A 5 9.48 17.90 -1.56
C SER A 5 8.18 17.66 -0.82
N VAL A 6 8.30 17.42 0.47
CA VAL A 6 7.21 17.35 1.44
C VAL A 6 7.51 18.35 2.53
N GLN A 7 6.63 19.32 2.72
CA GLN A 7 6.72 20.27 3.82
C GLN A 7 5.58 19.99 4.81
N ILE A 8 5.93 19.75 6.05
CA ILE A 8 4.98 19.51 7.14
C ILE A 8 5.09 20.67 8.13
N GLN A 9 4.00 21.37 8.33
CA GLN A 9 3.89 22.41 9.35
C GLN A 9 2.90 21.94 10.42
N ARG A 10 3.32 21.92 11.68
CA ARG A 10 2.49 21.55 12.83
C ARG A 10 1.98 22.81 13.53
N GLY A 11 0.68 22.78 13.91
CA GLY A 11 0.05 23.87 14.66
C GLY A 11 -0.43 25.05 13.80
N ILE A 12 -0.97 26.05 14.48
CA ILE A 12 -1.46 27.31 13.89
C ILE A 12 -0.25 28.20 13.64
N GLY A 13 0.10 28.40 12.40
CA GLY A 13 1.18 29.31 12.00
C GLY A 13 0.74 30.27 10.91
N THR A 14 1.53 31.32 10.64
CA THR A 14 1.38 32.12 9.43
C THR A 14 1.67 31.24 8.22
N SER A 15 0.64 30.55 7.75
CA SER A 15 0.73 29.55 6.72
C SER A 15 0.59 30.21 5.36
N THR A 16 1.55 29.97 4.46
CA THR A 16 1.39 30.22 3.04
C THR A 16 0.40 29.25 2.38
N ASN A 17 -0.15 28.29 3.15
CA ASN A 17 -0.96 27.17 2.67
C ASN A 17 -2.47 27.33 2.92
N GLY A 18 -2.96 28.55 3.27
CA GLY A 18 -4.36 28.89 3.43
C GLY A 18 -4.87 28.92 4.88
N ASP A 19 -6.01 29.56 5.08
CA ASP A 19 -6.57 29.94 6.40
C ASP A 19 -7.25 28.77 7.16
N GLY A 20 -7.34 27.57 6.59
CA GLY A 20 -8.09 26.44 7.14
C GLY A 20 -7.28 25.41 7.93
N ALA A 21 -5.99 25.65 8.18
CA ALA A 21 -5.09 24.64 8.78
C ALA A 21 -5.06 24.74 10.31
N PHE A 22 -6.11 24.28 10.99
CA PHE A 22 -6.19 24.33 12.47
C PHE A 22 -5.28 23.34 13.20
N GLY A 23 -4.92 22.22 12.59
CA GLY A 23 -4.06 21.19 13.20
C GLY A 23 -2.66 21.11 12.59
N GLY A 24 -2.49 21.66 11.42
CA GLY A 24 -1.26 21.63 10.63
C GLY A 24 -1.54 21.58 9.14
N SER A 25 -0.49 21.73 8.34
CA SER A 25 -0.56 21.60 6.89
C SER A 25 0.53 20.68 6.35
N VAL A 26 0.18 19.96 5.30
CA VAL A 26 1.13 19.14 4.52
C VAL A 26 1.11 19.66 3.09
N SER A 27 2.24 20.23 2.66
CA SER A 27 2.42 20.70 1.29
C SER A 27 3.27 19.68 0.52
N LEU A 28 2.75 19.23 -0.60
CA LEU A 28 3.40 18.26 -1.48
C LEU A 28 3.73 18.96 -2.80
N ALA A 29 5.00 18.97 -3.17
CA ALA A 29 5.41 19.49 -4.46
C ALA A 29 5.87 18.35 -5.37
N THR A 30 5.27 18.27 -6.56
CA THR A 30 5.73 17.39 -7.63
C THR A 30 6.94 17.99 -8.33
N SER A 31 7.80 17.14 -8.88
CA SER A 31 8.94 17.60 -9.68
C SER A 31 8.48 18.44 -10.86
N ALA A 32 9.19 19.52 -11.13
CA ALA A 32 8.99 20.28 -12.36
C ALA A 32 9.37 19.39 -13.58
N PRO A 33 8.68 19.55 -14.74
CA PRO A 33 9.01 18.79 -15.93
C PRO A 33 10.45 19.07 -16.37
N SER A 34 11.20 18.00 -16.68
CA SER A 34 12.59 18.12 -17.13
C SER A 34 12.65 18.62 -18.57
N ARG A 35 13.47 19.63 -18.83
CA ARG A 35 13.75 20.07 -20.19
C ARG A 35 14.71 19.16 -20.98
N LYS A 36 15.37 18.23 -20.26
CA LYS A 36 16.27 17.23 -20.87
C LYS A 36 15.57 15.88 -20.92
N PRO A 37 15.71 15.11 -22.00
CA PRO A 37 15.20 13.77 -22.05
C PRO A 37 15.86 12.91 -20.96
N SER A 38 15.05 12.08 -20.34
CA SER A 38 15.53 11.18 -19.29
C SER A 38 14.62 9.96 -19.15
N ILE A 39 15.22 8.86 -18.76
CA ILE A 39 14.55 7.65 -18.35
C ILE A 39 15.24 7.13 -17.09
N GLU A 40 14.44 6.73 -16.12
CA GLU A 40 14.90 6.11 -14.89
C GLU A 40 14.10 4.86 -14.64
N VAL A 41 14.77 3.74 -14.42
CA VAL A 41 14.17 2.46 -14.08
C VAL A 41 14.74 2.03 -12.75
N SER A 42 13.87 1.63 -11.83
CA SER A 42 14.25 1.12 -10.53
C SER A 42 13.53 -0.19 -10.24
N GLY A 43 14.18 -1.07 -9.48
CA GLY A 43 13.60 -2.32 -9.08
C GLY A 43 14.29 -2.90 -7.86
N SER A 44 13.54 -3.62 -7.07
CA SER A 44 14.07 -4.44 -5.98
C SER A 44 13.20 -5.69 -5.81
N TYR A 45 13.81 -6.75 -5.29
CA TYR A 45 13.12 -7.99 -4.99
C TYR A 45 13.59 -8.52 -3.64
N GLY A 46 12.69 -9.11 -2.87
CA GLY A 46 12.95 -9.60 -1.52
C GLY A 46 12.10 -10.80 -1.13
N SER A 47 12.09 -11.11 0.17
CA SER A 47 11.33 -12.23 0.72
C SER A 47 9.83 -12.09 0.47
N TYR A 48 9.12 -13.21 0.45
CA TYR A 48 7.67 -13.29 0.22
C TYR A 48 7.24 -12.69 -1.11
N ASN A 49 8.07 -12.90 -2.17
CA ASN A 49 7.86 -12.32 -3.49
C ASN A 49 7.65 -10.79 -3.46
N THR A 50 8.22 -10.13 -2.45
CA THR A 50 8.13 -8.68 -2.35
C THR A 50 8.97 -8.06 -3.45
N TYR A 51 8.35 -7.23 -4.28
CA TYR A 51 9.06 -6.47 -5.29
C TYR A 51 8.62 -5.01 -5.33
N ASN A 52 9.53 -4.17 -5.78
CA ASN A 52 9.25 -2.81 -6.19
C ASN A 52 9.69 -2.67 -7.65
N ALA A 53 8.87 -2.02 -8.44
CA ALA A 53 9.20 -1.66 -9.82
C ALA A 53 8.85 -0.20 -10.05
N GLY A 54 9.75 0.53 -10.68
CA GLY A 54 9.57 1.94 -10.97
C GLY A 54 10.08 2.31 -12.35
N LEU A 55 9.31 3.15 -13.04
CA LEU A 55 9.69 3.79 -14.30
C LEU A 55 9.37 5.28 -14.20
N LYS A 56 10.32 6.11 -14.59
CA LYS A 56 10.11 7.55 -14.76
C LYS A 56 10.76 7.98 -16.05
N PHE A 57 10.08 8.83 -16.80
CA PHE A 57 10.62 9.33 -18.05
C PHE A 57 10.22 10.77 -18.31
N SER A 58 11.01 11.44 -19.14
CA SER A 58 10.69 12.73 -19.74
C SER A 58 11.21 12.74 -21.17
N THR A 59 10.44 13.28 -22.08
CA THR A 59 10.89 13.51 -23.46
C THR A 59 11.91 14.64 -23.57
N GLY A 60 12.02 15.45 -22.50
CA GLY A 60 12.67 16.75 -22.61
C GLY A 60 11.82 17.70 -23.46
N LEU A 61 12.42 18.81 -23.87
CA LEU A 61 11.77 19.83 -24.65
C LEU A 61 11.70 19.43 -26.13
N LEU A 62 10.51 19.11 -26.60
CA LEU A 62 10.22 18.80 -28.01
C LEU A 62 9.76 20.09 -28.72
N PHE A 63 10.26 20.32 -29.92
CA PHE A 63 9.87 21.45 -30.77
C PHE A 63 9.95 22.80 -30.06
N ASN A 64 10.85 22.94 -29.07
CA ASN A 64 11.01 24.11 -28.21
C ASN A 64 9.81 24.48 -27.30
N HIS A 65 8.73 23.71 -27.33
CA HIS A 65 7.51 24.07 -26.60
C HIS A 65 6.92 22.95 -25.75
N LEU A 66 7.07 21.70 -26.16
CA LEU A 66 6.30 20.59 -25.58
C LEU A 66 7.17 19.68 -24.73
N ILE A 67 6.68 19.33 -23.54
CA ILE A 67 7.29 18.29 -22.70
C ILE A 67 6.21 17.27 -22.36
N PHE A 68 6.52 16.00 -22.59
CA PHE A 68 5.75 14.88 -22.09
C PHE A 68 6.58 14.13 -21.04
N ASP A 69 6.02 13.95 -19.85
CA ASP A 69 6.69 13.26 -18.75
C ASP A 69 5.72 12.30 -18.04
N GLY A 70 6.27 11.27 -17.44
CA GLY A 70 5.46 10.30 -16.75
C GLY A 70 6.25 9.46 -15.77
N ALA A 71 5.53 8.82 -14.88
CA ALA A 71 6.10 7.88 -13.95
C ALA A 71 5.08 6.81 -13.55
N TYR A 72 5.59 5.63 -13.27
CA TYR A 72 4.85 4.51 -12.70
C TYR A 72 5.68 3.90 -11.60
N HIS A 73 5.06 3.56 -10.50
CA HIS A 73 5.68 2.83 -9.40
C HIS A 73 4.70 1.83 -8.84
N GLU A 74 5.20 0.63 -8.58
CA GLU A 74 4.41 -0.46 -8.00
C GLU A 74 5.22 -1.20 -6.95
N THR A 75 4.56 -1.58 -5.88
CA THR A 75 5.06 -2.50 -4.85
C THR A 75 4.04 -3.61 -4.68
N ALA A 76 4.50 -4.85 -4.62
CA ALA A 76 3.65 -5.98 -4.28
C ALA A 76 4.40 -6.98 -3.39
N THR A 77 3.63 -7.76 -2.63
CA THR A 77 4.12 -8.81 -1.74
C THR A 77 3.05 -9.89 -1.55
N ASP A 78 3.47 -11.14 -1.36
CA ASP A 78 2.57 -12.20 -0.93
C ASP A 78 2.23 -12.11 0.57
N GLY A 79 3.06 -11.36 1.34
CA GLY A 79 2.94 -11.25 2.78
C GLY A 79 3.46 -12.47 3.54
N TYR A 80 3.81 -12.29 4.81
CA TYR A 80 4.24 -13.40 5.68
C TYR A 80 3.08 -14.23 6.19
N VAL A 81 2.02 -13.57 6.65
CA VAL A 81 0.81 -14.19 7.20
C VAL A 81 -0.13 -14.56 6.05
N HIS A 82 -0.83 -15.68 6.16
CA HIS A 82 -1.76 -16.14 5.12
C HIS A 82 -2.82 -15.07 4.81
N GLY A 83 -3.07 -14.82 3.52
CA GLY A 83 -4.07 -13.86 3.06
C GLY A 83 -3.69 -12.39 3.20
N THR A 84 -2.44 -12.06 3.53
CA THR A 84 -1.96 -10.67 3.67
C THR A 84 -1.20 -10.16 2.43
N SER A 85 -1.44 -10.78 1.26
CA SER A 85 -0.87 -10.26 0.03
C SER A 85 -1.30 -8.82 -0.21
N GLY A 86 -0.38 -8.01 -0.71
CA GLY A 86 -0.64 -6.61 -0.99
C GLY A 86 -0.04 -6.18 -2.32
N ARG A 87 -0.72 -5.24 -2.97
CA ARG A 87 -0.24 -4.56 -4.16
C ARG A 87 -0.66 -3.11 -4.10
N SER A 88 0.26 -2.20 -4.23
CA SER A 88 -0.01 -0.77 -4.28
C SER A 88 0.87 -0.10 -5.35
N GLY A 89 0.36 0.96 -5.92
CA GLY A 89 1.12 1.69 -6.92
C GLY A 89 0.59 3.09 -7.15
N SER A 90 1.38 3.84 -7.88
CA SER A 90 1.05 5.19 -8.31
C SER A 90 1.49 5.39 -9.75
N TYR A 91 0.75 6.20 -10.48
CA TYR A 91 1.10 6.62 -11.82
C TYR A 91 0.92 8.12 -11.98
N TYR A 92 1.68 8.65 -12.90
CA TYR A 92 1.66 10.05 -13.27
C TYR A 92 1.88 10.18 -14.77
N GLY A 93 1.09 11.01 -15.42
CA GLY A 93 1.29 11.45 -16.79
C GLY A 93 1.14 12.97 -16.88
N GLY A 94 2.12 13.63 -17.47
CA GLY A 94 2.17 15.07 -17.60
C GLY A 94 2.37 15.53 -19.05
N LEU A 95 1.65 16.55 -19.46
CA LEU A 95 1.82 17.25 -20.72
C LEU A 95 1.97 18.73 -20.42
N THR A 96 3.09 19.31 -20.81
CA THR A 96 3.38 20.72 -20.58
C THR A 96 3.70 21.42 -21.88
N TRP A 97 2.99 22.51 -22.14
CA TRP A 97 3.29 23.44 -23.23
C TRP A 97 3.94 24.70 -22.66
N LEU A 98 5.06 25.07 -23.23
CA LEU A 98 5.82 26.28 -22.90
C LEU A 98 5.68 27.28 -24.07
N GLY A 99 4.92 28.34 -23.87
CA GLY A 99 4.93 29.51 -24.76
C GLY A 99 5.94 30.55 -24.27
N ASP A 100 6.09 31.63 -25.03
CA ASP A 100 7.04 32.70 -24.68
C ASP A 100 6.73 33.36 -23.33
N ASN A 101 5.43 33.63 -23.10
CA ASN A 101 4.96 34.33 -21.90
C ASN A 101 3.96 33.50 -21.08
N PHE A 102 3.74 32.24 -21.42
CA PHE A 102 2.77 31.39 -20.71
C PHE A 102 3.22 29.95 -20.65
N ARG A 103 2.66 29.23 -19.69
CA ARG A 103 2.78 27.79 -19.53
C ARG A 103 1.40 27.19 -19.31
N ILE A 104 1.09 26.18 -20.06
CA ILE A 104 -0.08 25.33 -19.82
C ILE A 104 0.42 23.94 -19.45
N SER A 105 -0.10 23.37 -18.39
CA SER A 105 0.22 21.98 -18.06
C SER A 105 -1.02 21.21 -17.64
N TYR A 106 -1.14 20.01 -18.18
CA TYR A 106 -2.10 19.01 -17.75
C TYR A 106 -1.37 17.87 -17.07
N LYS A 107 -1.90 17.42 -15.93
CA LYS A 107 -1.36 16.31 -15.17
C LYS A 107 -2.47 15.35 -14.78
N ASN A 108 -2.26 14.07 -15.04
CA ASN A 108 -3.07 12.99 -14.52
C ASN A 108 -2.24 12.22 -13.48
N ILE A 109 -2.75 12.11 -12.27
CA ILE A 109 -2.09 11.44 -11.15
C ILE A 109 -3.07 10.45 -10.56
N GLY A 110 -2.63 9.22 -10.38
CA GLY A 110 -3.45 8.20 -9.76
C GLY A 110 -2.65 7.29 -8.86
N ASN A 111 -3.37 6.63 -7.98
CA ASN A 111 -2.85 5.57 -7.14
C ASN A 111 -3.89 4.46 -6.99
N PHE A 112 -3.41 3.28 -6.73
CA PHE A 112 -4.22 2.10 -6.47
C PHE A 112 -3.60 1.31 -5.31
N GLU A 113 -4.46 0.67 -4.56
CA GLU A 113 -4.07 -0.23 -3.49
C GLU A 113 -5.05 -1.40 -3.42
N LYS A 114 -4.51 -2.59 -3.23
CA LYS A 114 -5.24 -3.79 -2.90
C LYS A 114 -4.47 -4.53 -1.83
N THR A 115 -5.04 -4.64 -0.64
CA THR A 115 -4.37 -5.25 0.51
C THR A 115 -5.22 -6.33 1.14
N GLY A 116 -4.58 -7.42 1.54
CA GLY A 116 -5.14 -8.40 2.45
C GLY A 116 -4.71 -8.08 3.88
N GLN A 117 -5.59 -8.27 4.84
CA GLN A 117 -5.38 -7.86 6.23
C GLN A 117 -5.37 -9.05 7.18
N ALA A 118 -4.61 -8.90 8.27
CA ALA A 118 -4.70 -9.71 9.48
C ALA A 118 -4.95 -8.77 10.65
N TRP A 119 -6.20 -8.73 11.16
CA TRP A 119 -6.58 -7.70 12.14
C TRP A 119 -6.14 -7.99 13.56
N ASN A 120 -6.01 -9.26 13.90
CA ASN A 120 -5.70 -9.64 15.27
C ASN A 120 -4.19 -9.84 15.45
N GLY A 121 -3.59 -8.96 16.20
CA GLY A 121 -2.24 -9.14 16.70
C GLY A 121 -2.20 -10.25 17.75
N VAL A 122 -1.06 -10.94 17.83
CA VAL A 122 -0.78 -11.92 18.86
C VAL A 122 0.33 -11.38 19.74
N VAL A 123 0.12 -11.42 21.06
CA VAL A 123 1.11 -10.91 22.02
C VAL A 123 2.30 -11.85 22.11
N THR A 124 3.50 -11.33 21.88
CA THR A 124 4.73 -12.09 21.97
C THR A 124 5.18 -12.19 23.43
N GLY A 125 5.21 -13.38 24.00
CA GLY A 125 5.74 -13.63 25.34
C GLY A 125 4.80 -13.32 26.51
N SER A 126 3.53 -13.03 26.28
CA SER A 126 2.52 -12.88 27.35
C SER A 126 1.73 -14.18 27.54
N ASN A 127 1.43 -14.51 28.76
CA ASN A 127 0.50 -15.57 29.14
C ASN A 127 -0.87 -15.03 29.53
N ASP A 128 -1.14 -13.77 29.27
CA ASP A 128 -2.41 -13.14 29.56
C ASP A 128 -3.46 -13.48 28.48
N LEU A 129 -4.39 -14.35 28.83
CA LEU A 129 -5.46 -14.80 27.96
C LEU A 129 -6.42 -13.68 27.53
N SER A 130 -6.49 -12.59 28.27
CA SER A 130 -7.34 -11.45 27.93
C SER A 130 -6.87 -10.70 26.68
N LEU A 131 -5.60 -10.87 26.31
CA LEU A 131 -4.97 -10.27 25.14
C LEU A 131 -5.11 -11.12 23.87
N MET A 132 -5.69 -12.31 23.96
CA MET A 132 -5.97 -13.21 22.86
C MET A 132 -7.48 -13.44 22.70
N ASP A 133 -7.88 -13.84 21.50
CA ASP A 133 -9.24 -14.35 21.32
C ASP A 133 -9.47 -15.54 22.27
N GLY A 134 -10.24 -15.31 23.33
CA GLY A 134 -10.51 -16.29 24.38
C GLY A 134 -11.11 -17.61 23.87
N THR A 135 -11.69 -17.60 22.68
CA THR A 135 -12.27 -18.81 22.04
C THR A 135 -11.17 -19.80 21.67
N TYR A 136 -10.12 -19.34 21.04
CA TYR A 136 -8.99 -20.21 20.65
C TYR A 136 -8.03 -20.48 21.80
N GLY A 137 -7.67 -19.46 22.58
CA GLY A 137 -6.77 -19.59 23.70
C GLY A 137 -7.26 -20.60 24.74
N ALA A 138 -8.52 -20.54 25.12
CA ALA A 138 -9.13 -21.47 26.08
C ALA A 138 -9.17 -22.92 25.59
N LYS A 139 -9.38 -23.13 24.28
CA LYS A 139 -9.54 -24.50 23.70
C LYS A 139 -8.22 -25.11 23.25
N THR A 140 -7.25 -24.31 22.85
CA THR A 140 -5.99 -24.80 22.27
C THR A 140 -4.81 -24.69 23.22
N GLY A 141 -4.92 -23.88 24.26
CA GLY A 141 -3.78 -23.48 25.14
C GLY A 141 -2.75 -22.60 24.42
N ILE A 142 -3.11 -21.97 23.29
CA ILE A 142 -2.26 -21.07 22.54
C ILE A 142 -2.42 -19.67 23.14
N MET A 143 -1.36 -19.13 23.72
CA MET A 143 -1.39 -17.89 24.48
C MET A 143 -0.43 -16.82 23.91
N THR A 144 0.54 -17.24 23.09
CA THR A 144 1.59 -16.37 22.56
C THR A 144 1.87 -16.69 21.11
N TYR A 145 2.57 -15.79 20.42
CA TYR A 145 3.05 -16.06 19.06
C TYR A 145 3.97 -17.28 19.02
N LYS A 146 4.79 -17.48 20.05
CA LYS A 146 5.63 -18.67 20.16
C LYS A 146 4.81 -19.95 20.20
N ASP A 147 3.73 -19.99 20.99
CA ASP A 147 2.83 -21.14 21.03
C ASP A 147 2.17 -21.40 19.67
N MET A 148 1.78 -20.34 18.96
CA MET A 148 1.26 -20.46 17.58
C MET A 148 2.32 -21.08 16.66
N TYR A 149 3.52 -20.54 16.69
CA TYR A 149 4.62 -20.99 15.85
C TYR A 149 4.97 -22.46 16.13
N ASP A 150 5.14 -22.84 17.39
CA ASP A 150 5.48 -24.20 17.82
C ASP A 150 4.39 -25.23 17.44
N ARG A 151 3.18 -24.79 17.13
CA ARG A 151 2.03 -25.61 16.71
C ARG A 151 1.66 -25.47 15.25
N GLY A 152 2.56 -24.94 14.42
CA GLY A 152 2.39 -24.79 12.98
C GLY A 152 1.51 -23.61 12.56
N LEU A 153 1.10 -22.73 13.48
CA LEU A 153 0.21 -21.60 13.23
C LEU A 153 0.91 -20.25 13.09
N GLY A 154 2.22 -20.23 12.88
CA GLY A 154 2.99 -18.99 12.76
C GLY A 154 2.56 -18.06 11.61
N LYS A 155 1.83 -18.58 10.63
CA LYS A 155 1.26 -17.82 9.50
C LYS A 155 -0.26 -17.75 9.51
N PHE A 156 -0.88 -18.22 10.58
CA PHE A 156 -2.34 -18.30 10.70
C PHE A 156 -2.99 -16.91 10.68
N ASN A 157 -4.08 -16.81 9.91
CA ASN A 157 -4.92 -15.62 9.84
C ASN A 157 -6.38 -16.02 9.93
N GLN A 158 -7.03 -15.74 11.06
CA GLN A 158 -8.43 -16.09 11.28
C GLN A 158 -9.42 -15.42 10.33
N LEU A 159 -8.99 -14.43 9.56
CA LEU A 159 -9.80 -13.80 8.52
C LEU A 159 -9.70 -14.52 7.18
N TYR A 160 -8.71 -15.40 7.05
CA TYR A 160 -8.41 -16.16 5.84
C TYR A 160 -8.74 -17.65 5.97
N GLU A 161 -8.55 -18.20 7.18
CA GLU A 161 -8.66 -19.61 7.49
C GLU A 161 -9.18 -19.83 8.93
N TYR A 162 -9.59 -21.05 9.23
CA TYR A 162 -10.02 -21.47 10.56
C TYR A 162 -9.38 -22.81 10.92
N LEU A 163 -9.31 -23.09 12.24
CA LEU A 163 -8.83 -24.38 12.72
C LEU A 163 -9.82 -25.49 12.38
N LYS A 164 -9.33 -26.55 11.75
CA LYS A 164 -10.14 -27.73 11.39
C LYS A 164 -10.61 -28.47 12.62
N THR A 165 -11.87 -28.85 12.63
CA THR A 165 -12.47 -29.69 13.69
C THR A 165 -12.93 -31.02 13.12
N ASP A 166 -12.89 -32.06 13.96
CA ASP A 166 -13.51 -33.36 13.69
C ASP A 166 -15.07 -33.32 13.91
N ALA A 167 -15.70 -34.45 13.74
CA ALA A 167 -17.15 -34.60 13.92
C ALA A 167 -17.62 -34.30 15.36
N ASN A 168 -16.74 -34.39 16.36
CA ASN A 168 -17.00 -34.13 17.76
C ASN A 168 -16.69 -32.70 18.17
N GLY A 169 -16.19 -31.87 17.22
CA GLY A 169 -15.76 -30.48 17.46
C GLY A 169 -14.37 -30.32 18.08
N ALA A 170 -13.57 -31.39 18.16
CA ALA A 170 -12.18 -31.31 18.61
C ALA A 170 -11.27 -30.85 17.46
N PHE A 171 -10.27 -30.04 17.79
CA PHE A 171 -9.31 -29.56 16.81
C PHE A 171 -8.41 -30.69 16.29
N VAL A 172 -8.33 -30.82 14.97
CA VAL A 172 -7.51 -31.81 14.28
C VAL A 172 -6.04 -31.40 14.27
N LYS A 173 -5.17 -32.37 14.50
CA LYS A 173 -3.71 -32.20 14.44
C LYS A 173 -3.11 -33.17 13.41
N ASP A 174 -2.03 -32.74 12.77
CA ASP A 174 -1.22 -33.60 11.92
C ASP A 174 -0.34 -34.58 12.73
N GLY A 175 0.42 -35.43 12.04
CA GLY A 175 1.30 -36.41 12.67
C GLY A 175 2.45 -35.80 13.50
N ASN A 176 2.72 -34.50 13.37
CA ASN A 176 3.73 -33.74 14.11
C ASN A 176 3.13 -32.97 15.30
N GLY A 177 1.83 -33.05 15.50
CA GLY A 177 1.11 -32.33 16.56
C GLY A 177 0.74 -30.88 16.20
N ASN A 178 0.93 -30.45 14.94
CA ASN A 178 0.51 -29.13 14.47
C ASN A 178 -0.99 -29.11 14.22
N TYR A 179 -1.63 -27.98 14.47
CA TYR A 179 -3.04 -27.80 14.13
C TYR A 179 -3.23 -27.68 12.61
N GLU A 180 -4.20 -28.42 12.09
CA GLU A 180 -4.63 -28.28 10.70
C GLU A 180 -5.57 -27.08 10.55
N THR A 181 -5.42 -26.36 9.45
CA THR A 181 -6.27 -25.22 9.09
C THR A 181 -7.02 -25.47 7.79
N VAL A 182 -8.16 -24.82 7.64
CA VAL A 182 -8.99 -24.86 6.43
C VAL A 182 -9.25 -23.43 5.96
N ARG A 183 -8.97 -23.17 4.70
CA ARG A 183 -9.25 -21.89 4.07
C ARG A 183 -10.74 -21.66 3.88
N TYR A 184 -11.21 -20.43 4.14
CA TYR A 184 -12.59 -20.07 3.86
C TYR A 184 -12.91 -20.20 2.37
N THR A 185 -14.09 -20.75 2.06
CA THR A 185 -14.61 -20.88 0.70
C THR A 185 -15.97 -20.22 0.56
N MET A 186 -16.25 -19.77 -0.64
CA MET A 186 -17.56 -19.29 -1.05
C MET A 186 -18.50 -20.48 -1.35
N ARG A 187 -19.78 -20.19 -1.55
CA ARG A 187 -20.79 -21.22 -1.85
C ARG A 187 -20.51 -21.98 -3.16
N ASP A 188 -19.83 -21.33 -4.11
CA ASP A 188 -19.44 -21.91 -5.39
C ASP A 188 -18.12 -22.70 -5.32
N GLY A 189 -17.53 -22.86 -4.11
CA GLY A 189 -16.27 -23.53 -3.88
C GLY A 189 -15.03 -22.67 -4.13
N SER A 190 -15.17 -21.45 -4.62
CA SER A 190 -14.05 -20.54 -4.74
C SER A 190 -13.52 -20.09 -3.37
N PHE A 191 -12.25 -19.74 -3.29
CA PHE A 191 -11.68 -19.25 -2.03
C PHE A 191 -12.14 -17.83 -1.71
N TRP A 192 -12.49 -17.61 -0.46
CA TRP A 192 -12.88 -16.31 0.05
C TRP A 192 -11.76 -15.67 0.87
N ASN A 193 -11.37 -14.47 0.50
CA ASN A 193 -10.52 -13.61 1.32
C ASN A 193 -11.40 -12.51 1.93
N LYS A 194 -11.64 -12.63 3.24
CA LYS A 194 -12.53 -11.76 4.02
C LYS A 194 -12.09 -10.33 4.15
N THR A 195 -10.85 -10.03 3.81
CA THR A 195 -10.14 -8.82 4.24
C THR A 195 -9.39 -8.10 3.17
N THR A 196 -9.83 -8.27 1.93
CA THR A 196 -9.23 -7.51 0.83
C THR A 196 -9.86 -6.14 0.76
N ASP A 197 -9.08 -5.10 1.03
CA ASP A 197 -9.42 -3.72 0.73
C ASP A 197 -8.90 -3.34 -0.65
N ASN A 198 -9.70 -2.55 -1.37
CA ASN A 198 -9.32 -1.96 -2.64
C ASN A 198 -9.52 -0.46 -2.56
N PHE A 199 -8.53 0.26 -3.00
CA PHE A 199 -8.56 1.71 -3.08
C PHE A 199 -8.03 2.17 -4.44
N TYR A 200 -8.72 3.13 -5.04
CA TYR A 200 -8.31 3.74 -6.30
C TYR A 200 -8.60 5.23 -6.29
N GLN A 201 -7.62 6.03 -6.66
CA GLN A 201 -7.79 7.47 -6.86
C GLN A 201 -7.22 7.89 -8.21
N ASN A 202 -7.89 8.88 -8.82
CA ASN A 202 -7.41 9.53 -10.03
C ASN A 202 -7.71 11.04 -9.94
N HIS A 203 -6.71 11.85 -10.18
CA HIS A 203 -6.77 13.29 -10.17
C HIS A 203 -6.29 13.87 -11.49
N ASN A 204 -7.05 14.82 -12.04
CA ASN A 204 -6.70 15.56 -13.23
C ASN A 204 -6.50 17.02 -12.84
N LEU A 205 -5.34 17.57 -13.16
CA LEU A 205 -4.98 18.95 -12.87
C LEU A 205 -4.65 19.66 -14.17
N LEU A 206 -5.33 20.76 -14.41
CA LEU A 206 -4.99 21.70 -15.46
C LEU A 206 -4.47 22.98 -14.82
N SER A 207 -3.31 23.43 -15.22
CA SER A 207 -2.74 24.69 -14.73
C SER A 207 -2.31 25.59 -15.89
N PHE A 208 -2.54 26.87 -15.69
CA PHE A 208 -2.13 27.93 -16.59
C PHE A 208 -1.31 28.95 -15.80
N ALA A 209 -0.16 29.32 -16.28
CA ALA A 209 0.67 30.39 -15.74
C ALA A 209 1.04 31.38 -16.83
N PHE A 210 0.83 32.66 -16.55
CA PHE A 210 1.19 33.76 -17.45
C PHE A 210 2.29 34.58 -16.81
N HIS A 211 3.34 34.88 -17.54
CA HIS A 211 4.46 35.70 -17.13
C HIS A 211 4.57 36.84 -18.14
N PRO A 212 4.03 38.04 -17.83
CA PRO A 212 4.16 39.19 -18.74
C PRO A 212 5.64 39.52 -18.95
N SER A 213 6.03 39.75 -20.20
CA SER A 213 7.34 40.33 -20.49
C SER A 213 7.33 41.78 -20.00
N ASN A 214 8.32 42.15 -19.18
CA ASN A 214 8.60 43.54 -18.86
C ASN A 214 9.06 44.30 -20.08
#